data_aa80b78cb039b3196ce8ae08a1582b44
#
_entry.id   aa80b78cb039b3196ce8ae08a1582b44
#
_cell.length_a   1.000
_cell.length_b   1.000
_cell.length_c   1.000
_cell.angle_alpha   90.00
_cell.angle_beta   90.00
_cell.angle_gamma   90.00
#
_symmetry.space_group_name_H-M   'P 1'
#
loop_
_entity.id
_entity.type
_entity.pdbx_description
1 polymer ?
#
loop_
_entity_poly.entity_id
_entity_poly.type
_entity_poly.pdbx_seq_one_letter_code
_entity_poly.pdbx_strand_id
1 'polypeptide(L)'
;MDEYLHLAKKSPLFYGINDDELYTLLKCTAAEDTLYEEGEYIFRMGESMNQVMILLQGKAVVLHENFWGRQEEMYQIREGETFGEAYSCARTAVLPVSVMSRGNSRVLFLNYQRMITFCS
;
A
#
# COMPACT_ATOMS: atom_id res chain seq x y z
N MET A 1 7.88 -13.88 -8.06
CA MET A 1 8.31 -12.50 -8.39
C MET A 1 7.67 -11.97 -9.66
N ASP A 2 7.64 -12.76 -10.73
CA ASP A 2 7.09 -12.29 -12.01
C ASP A 2 5.58 -12.03 -11.98
N GLU A 3 4.84 -12.73 -11.13
CA GLU A 3 3.41 -12.59 -10.99
C GLU A 3 3.00 -11.19 -10.55
N TYR A 4 3.59 -10.71 -9.47
CA TYR A 4 3.22 -9.40 -8.97
C TYR A 4 3.89 -8.27 -9.74
N LEU A 5 4.97 -8.56 -10.45
CA LEU A 5 5.63 -7.58 -11.31
C LEU A 5 4.66 -7.07 -12.36
N HIS A 6 3.96 -7.98 -13.02
CA HIS A 6 2.96 -7.64 -14.02
C HIS A 6 1.82 -6.80 -13.41
N LEU A 7 1.36 -7.18 -12.22
CA LEU A 7 0.30 -6.47 -11.53
C LEU A 7 0.76 -5.08 -11.05
N ALA A 8 2.00 -4.99 -10.57
CA ALA A 8 2.56 -3.72 -10.09
C ALA A 8 2.64 -2.67 -11.19
N LYS A 9 2.85 -3.09 -12.43
CA LYS A 9 2.94 -2.17 -13.57
C LYS A 9 1.66 -1.39 -13.82
N LYS A 10 0.54 -1.83 -13.26
CA LYS A 10 -0.73 -1.12 -13.37
C LYS A 10 -0.77 0.13 -12.51
N SER A 11 0.13 0.24 -11.52
CA SER A 11 0.17 1.39 -10.63
C SER A 11 0.78 2.61 -11.33
N PRO A 12 0.17 3.80 -11.18
CA PRO A 12 0.75 5.04 -11.69
C PRO A 12 2.13 5.33 -11.12
N LEU A 13 2.45 4.78 -9.95
CA LEU A 13 3.75 4.94 -9.30
C LEU A 13 4.90 4.46 -10.18
N PHE A 14 4.64 3.46 -11.01
CA PHE A 14 5.65 2.84 -11.86
C PHE A 14 5.50 3.20 -13.34
N TYR A 15 4.77 4.25 -13.62
CA TYR A 15 4.56 4.70 -14.98
C TYR A 15 5.89 5.06 -15.65
N GLY A 16 6.10 4.54 -16.85
CA GLY A 16 7.31 4.82 -17.61
C GLY A 16 8.52 3.96 -17.26
N ILE A 17 8.38 3.03 -16.31
CA ILE A 17 9.47 2.15 -15.88
C ILE A 17 9.38 0.84 -16.67
N ASN A 18 10.51 0.36 -17.22
CA ASN A 18 10.55 -0.92 -17.90
C ASN A 18 10.65 -2.08 -16.87
N ASP A 19 10.52 -3.32 -17.36
CA ASP A 19 10.49 -4.50 -16.48
C ASP A 19 11.75 -4.68 -15.66
N ASP A 20 12.92 -4.44 -16.24
CA ASP A 20 14.20 -4.59 -15.55
C ASP A 20 14.36 -3.54 -14.46
N GLU A 21 13.98 -2.31 -14.75
CA GLU A 21 14.03 -1.22 -13.78
C GLU A 21 13.07 -1.46 -12.63
N LEU A 22 11.86 -1.94 -12.95
CA LEU A 22 10.86 -2.24 -11.93
C LEU A 22 11.31 -3.38 -11.04
N TYR A 23 11.87 -4.44 -11.61
CA TYR A 23 12.41 -5.57 -10.85
C TYR A 23 13.49 -5.09 -9.87
N THR A 24 14.40 -4.24 -10.35
CA THR A 24 15.47 -3.69 -9.51
C THR A 24 14.91 -2.82 -8.39
N LEU A 25 13.94 -1.98 -8.71
CA LEU A 25 13.29 -1.10 -7.73
C LEU A 25 12.61 -1.91 -6.63
N LEU A 26 11.84 -2.92 -7.00
CA LEU A 26 11.14 -3.76 -6.03
C LEU A 26 12.10 -4.50 -5.12
N LYS A 27 13.21 -4.96 -5.67
CA LYS A 27 14.25 -5.64 -4.90
C LYS A 27 14.94 -4.69 -3.93
N CYS A 28 15.30 -3.49 -4.41
CA CYS A 28 15.99 -2.47 -3.58
C CYS A 28 15.09 -1.92 -2.48
N THR A 29 13.80 -1.87 -2.69
CA THR A 29 12.85 -1.35 -1.70
C THR A 29 12.35 -2.43 -0.74
N ALA A 30 12.90 -3.63 -0.82
CA ALA A 30 12.48 -4.76 0.02
C ALA A 30 10.97 -5.01 -0.08
N ALA A 31 10.47 -5.04 -1.31
CA ALA A 31 9.04 -5.23 -1.57
C ALA A 31 8.55 -6.56 -1.04
N GLU A 32 7.42 -6.54 -0.33
CA GLU A 32 6.80 -7.74 0.21
C GLU A 32 5.39 -7.90 -0.36
N ASP A 33 5.10 -9.09 -0.87
CA ASP A 33 3.81 -9.47 -1.45
C ASP A 33 3.03 -10.24 -0.39
N THR A 34 1.90 -9.71 0.04
CA THR A 34 1.11 -10.27 1.13
C THR A 34 -0.34 -10.46 0.70
N LEU A 35 -0.93 -11.58 1.12
CA LEU A 35 -2.34 -11.89 0.86
C LEU A 35 -3.18 -11.59 2.09
N TYR A 36 -4.35 -11.01 1.86
CA TYR A 36 -5.32 -10.70 2.92
C TYR A 36 -6.68 -11.28 2.56
N GLU A 37 -7.39 -11.72 3.58
CA GLU A 37 -8.76 -12.23 3.45
C GLU A 37 -9.76 -11.14 3.80
N GLU A 38 -11.02 -11.37 3.46
CA GLU A 38 -12.13 -10.47 3.76
C GLU A 38 -12.11 -10.07 5.23
N GLY A 39 -12.14 -8.76 5.48
CA GLY A 39 -12.22 -8.22 6.83
C GLY A 39 -10.89 -8.10 7.58
N GLU A 40 -9.80 -8.55 6.98
CA GLU A 40 -8.48 -8.38 7.61
C GLU A 40 -7.99 -6.95 7.46
N TYR A 41 -7.37 -6.42 8.50
CA TYR A 41 -6.77 -5.09 8.46
C TYR A 41 -5.41 -5.15 7.79
N ILE A 42 -5.22 -4.32 6.78
CA ILE A 42 -3.92 -4.12 6.14
C ILE A 42 -3.11 -3.13 6.97
N PHE A 43 -3.75 -2.05 7.39
CA PHE A 43 -3.21 -1.10 8.35
C PHE A 43 -4.28 -0.75 9.37
N ARG A 44 -3.86 -0.43 10.58
CA ARG A 44 -4.78 0.00 11.65
C ARG A 44 -4.53 1.44 12.06
N MET A 45 -5.59 2.13 12.38
CA MET A 45 -5.51 3.49 12.90
C MET A 45 -4.60 3.51 14.14
N GLY A 46 -3.72 4.51 14.22
CA GLY A 46 -2.80 4.66 15.33
C GLY A 46 -1.43 4.05 15.10
N GLU A 47 -1.25 3.26 14.03
CA GLU A 47 0.05 2.71 13.70
C GLU A 47 0.95 3.75 13.06
N SER A 48 2.26 3.62 13.29
CA SER A 48 3.26 4.41 12.56
C SER A 48 3.44 3.84 11.17
N MET A 49 3.66 4.72 10.20
CA MET A 49 3.74 4.33 8.80
C MET A 49 5.13 4.53 8.24
N ASN A 50 5.73 3.49 7.70
CA ASN A 50 7.02 3.57 7.02
C ASN A 50 7.02 2.80 5.70
N GLN A 51 5.86 2.36 5.27
CA GLN A 51 5.69 1.60 4.05
C GLN A 51 4.60 2.21 3.19
N VAL A 52 4.77 2.07 1.88
CA VAL A 52 3.74 2.41 0.90
C VAL A 52 3.15 1.10 0.40
N MET A 53 1.85 1.00 0.34
CA MET A 53 1.20 -0.17 -0.23
C MET A 53 0.70 0.10 -1.64
N ILE A 54 0.71 -0.95 -2.45
CA ILE A 54 0.07 -0.96 -3.77
C ILE A 54 -0.90 -2.13 -3.75
N LEU A 55 -2.16 -1.87 -4.09
CA LEU A 55 -3.14 -2.95 -4.20
C LEU A 55 -2.96 -3.63 -5.55
N LEU A 56 -2.48 -4.88 -5.52
CA LEU A 56 -2.22 -5.64 -6.74
C LEU A 56 -3.46 -6.31 -7.28
N GLN A 57 -4.26 -6.89 -6.38
CA GLN A 57 -5.51 -7.57 -6.73
C GLN A 57 -6.51 -7.37 -5.61
N GLY A 58 -7.79 -7.34 -5.97
CA GLY A 58 -8.88 -7.27 -5.02
C GLY A 58 -9.36 -5.86 -4.77
N LYS A 59 -9.75 -5.61 -3.54
CA LYS A 59 -10.32 -4.34 -3.13
C LYS A 59 -10.00 -4.08 -1.66
N ALA A 60 -9.72 -2.83 -1.33
CA ALA A 60 -9.53 -2.41 0.06
C ALA A 60 -10.36 -1.17 0.31
N VAL A 61 -10.69 -0.93 1.57
CA VAL A 61 -11.44 0.26 1.97
C VAL A 61 -10.68 1.00 3.05
N VAL A 62 -10.76 2.31 3.00
CA VAL A 62 -10.19 3.19 4.03
C VAL A 62 -11.30 3.54 4.98
N LEU A 63 -11.08 3.28 6.28
CA LEU A 63 -12.06 3.45 7.33
C LEU A 63 -11.58 4.48 8.34
N HIS A 64 -12.47 5.34 8.77
CA HIS A 64 -12.23 6.29 9.85
C HIS A 64 -13.12 5.96 11.03
N GLU A 65 -12.56 5.90 12.23
CA GLU A 65 -13.33 5.72 13.45
C GLU A 65 -13.78 7.08 13.95
N ASN A 66 -15.09 7.26 14.07
CA ASN A 66 -15.63 8.54 14.51
C ASN A 66 -15.57 8.68 16.03
N PHE A 67 -16.04 9.82 16.54
CA PHE A 67 -16.00 10.15 17.97
C PHE A 67 -16.72 9.10 18.84
N TRP A 68 -17.73 8.43 18.30
CA TRP A 68 -18.50 7.41 19.03
C TRP A 68 -17.94 6.00 18.85
N GLY A 69 -16.78 5.85 18.26
CA GLY A 69 -16.16 4.54 18.03
C GLY A 69 -16.73 3.76 16.85
N ARG A 70 -17.51 4.40 16.00
CA ARG A 70 -18.04 3.77 14.79
C ARG A 70 -17.10 3.98 13.63
N GLN A 71 -16.91 2.92 12.87
CA GLN A 71 -16.09 3.00 11.66
C GLN A 71 -16.94 3.50 10.48
N GLU A 72 -16.42 4.46 9.76
CA GLU A 72 -17.06 5.01 8.57
C GLU A 72 -16.15 4.75 7.37
N GLU A 73 -16.73 4.21 6.30
CA GLU A 73 -16.02 3.99 5.06
C GLU A 73 -15.82 5.31 4.35
N MET A 74 -14.57 5.69 4.11
CA MET A 74 -14.24 6.96 3.48
C MET A 74 -14.13 6.83 1.97
N TYR A 75 -13.35 5.86 1.51
CA TYR A 75 -13.20 5.58 0.09
C TYR A 75 -12.63 4.20 -0.11
N GLN A 76 -12.68 3.71 -1.34
CA GLN A 76 -12.13 2.41 -1.72
C GLN A 76 -10.79 2.59 -2.41
N ILE A 77 -9.89 1.65 -2.18
CA ILE A 77 -8.63 1.54 -2.91
C ILE A 77 -8.83 0.46 -3.97
N ARG A 78 -8.56 0.81 -5.21
CA ARG A 78 -8.73 -0.09 -6.35
C ARG A 78 -7.39 -0.67 -6.79
N GLU A 79 -7.45 -1.68 -7.62
CA GLU A 79 -6.24 -2.33 -8.15
C GLU A 79 -5.35 -1.30 -8.85
N GLY A 80 -4.06 -1.34 -8.53
CA GLY A 80 -3.07 -0.42 -9.04
C GLY A 80 -2.89 0.85 -8.24
N GLU A 81 -3.81 1.16 -7.32
CA GLU A 81 -3.72 2.37 -6.51
C GLU A 81 -2.80 2.16 -5.31
N THR A 82 -2.22 3.26 -4.84
CA THR A 82 -1.29 3.26 -3.71
C THR A 82 -1.92 3.90 -2.48
N PHE A 83 -1.32 3.58 -1.31
CA PHE A 83 -1.73 4.19 -0.04
C PHE A 83 -0.51 4.28 0.88
N GLY A 84 -0.42 5.36 1.62
CA GLY A 84 0.57 5.50 2.69
C GLY A 84 1.71 6.46 2.40
N GLU A 85 1.82 6.99 1.19
CA GLU A 85 2.91 7.90 0.80
C GLU A 85 2.96 9.14 1.68
N ALA A 86 1.83 9.80 1.85
CA ALA A 86 1.75 11.03 2.62
C ALA A 86 2.08 10.81 4.10
N TYR A 87 1.68 9.69 4.64
CA TYR A 87 1.93 9.38 6.05
C TYR A 87 3.35 8.93 6.30
N SER A 88 3.95 8.24 5.34
CA SER A 88 5.34 7.79 5.44
C SER A 88 6.34 8.95 5.40
N CYS A 89 5.97 10.06 4.76
CA CYS A 89 6.80 11.26 4.73
C CYS A 89 6.90 11.93 6.10
N ALA A 90 5.85 11.83 6.90
CA ALA A 90 5.79 12.49 8.21
C ALA A 90 6.28 11.52 9.28
N ARG A 91 7.55 11.62 9.64
CA ARG A 91 8.23 10.68 10.53
C ARG A 91 7.53 10.40 11.86
N THR A 92 6.79 11.36 12.37
CA THR A 92 6.12 11.23 13.65
C THR A 92 4.62 10.99 13.51
N ALA A 93 4.12 10.95 12.29
CA ALA A 93 2.70 10.80 12.05
C ALA A 93 2.26 9.36 12.30
N VAL A 94 1.11 9.22 12.90
CA VAL A 94 0.41 7.95 12.98
C VAL A 94 -0.75 7.98 12.02
N LEU A 95 -1.22 6.80 11.61
CA LEU A 95 -2.34 6.72 10.69
C LEU A 95 -3.63 7.22 11.36
N PRO A 96 -4.33 8.16 10.75
CA PRO A 96 -5.62 8.60 11.26
C PRO A 96 -6.78 7.73 10.78
N VAL A 97 -6.48 6.71 10.00
CA VAL A 97 -7.47 5.81 9.37
C VAL A 97 -6.95 4.38 9.40
N SER A 98 -7.86 3.43 9.18
CA SER A 98 -7.52 2.03 8.98
C SER A 98 -7.75 1.65 7.52
N VAL A 99 -7.08 0.59 7.07
CA VAL A 99 -7.27 0.04 5.72
C VAL A 99 -7.62 -1.44 5.89
N MET A 100 -8.74 -1.86 5.33
CA MET A 100 -9.26 -3.20 5.49
C MET A 100 -9.49 -3.85 4.12
N SER A 101 -9.16 -5.14 4.02
CA SER A 101 -9.40 -5.92 2.81
C SER A 101 -10.90 -6.23 2.65
N ARG A 102 -11.40 -6.06 1.45
CA ARG A 102 -12.75 -6.47 1.04
C ARG A 102 -12.62 -7.60 0.04
N GLY A 103 -12.99 -8.80 0.47
CA GLY A 103 -12.71 -10.00 -0.29
C GLY A 103 -11.25 -10.37 -0.15
N ASN A 104 -10.77 -11.27 -1.00
CA ASN A 104 -9.37 -11.65 -0.99
C ASN A 104 -8.56 -10.61 -1.75
N SER A 105 -7.51 -10.10 -1.13
CA SER A 105 -6.70 -9.05 -1.70
C SER A 105 -5.22 -9.42 -1.68
N ARG A 106 -4.49 -8.93 -2.66
CA ARG A 106 -3.06 -9.09 -2.75
C ARG A 106 -2.42 -7.71 -2.74
N VAL A 107 -1.51 -7.49 -1.79
CA VAL A 107 -0.94 -6.18 -1.52
C VAL A 107 0.58 -6.25 -1.58
N LEU A 108 1.19 -5.27 -2.22
CA LEU A 108 2.64 -5.12 -2.26
C LEU A 108 3.03 -3.98 -1.34
N PHE A 109 3.97 -4.24 -0.44
CA PHE A 109 4.51 -3.24 0.47
C PHE A 109 5.92 -2.84 0.04
N LEU A 110 6.17 -1.55 0.01
CA LEU A 110 7.48 -0.98 -0.31
C LEU A 110 7.97 -0.15 0.86
N ASN A 111 9.24 -0.31 1.23
CA ASN A 111 9.84 0.51 2.28
C ASN A 111 10.04 1.93 1.75
N TYR A 112 9.42 2.91 2.40
CA TYR A 112 9.42 4.30 1.94
C TYR A 112 10.83 4.90 1.90
N GLN A 113 11.63 4.67 2.94
CA GLN A 113 12.98 5.22 3.02
C GLN A 113 13.86 4.68 1.88
N ARG A 114 13.78 3.40 1.62
CA ARG A 114 14.54 2.79 0.52
C ARG A 114 14.05 3.27 -0.84
N MET A 115 12.75 3.50 -0.96
CA MET A 115 12.16 3.98 -2.21
C MET A 115 12.68 5.38 -2.57
N ILE A 116 12.69 6.31 -1.63
CA ILE A 116 13.17 7.67 -1.89
C ILE A 116 14.69 7.71 -2.10
N THR A 117 15.43 6.87 -1.40
CA THR A 117 16.88 6.77 -1.58
C THR A 117 17.21 6.23 -2.96
N PHE A 118 16.48 5.22 -3.42
CA PHE A 118 16.67 4.65 -4.74
C PHE A 118 16.36 5.66 -5.84
N CYS A 119 15.31 6.45 -5.65
CA CYS A 119 14.88 7.43 -6.64
C CYS A 119 15.74 8.69 -6.67
N SER A 120 16.52 8.91 -5.65
CA SER A 120 17.42 10.07 -5.61
C SER A 120 18.78 9.75 -6.16
#